data_1e20cd62a983302dc198d528690f6555
#
_entry.id   1e20cd62a983302dc198d528690f6555
#
_cell.length_a   1.000
_cell.length_b   1.000
_cell.length_c   1.000
_cell.angle_alpha   90.00
_cell.angle_beta   90.00
_cell.angle_gamma   90.00
#
_symmetry.space_group_name_H-M   'P 1'
#
loop_
_entity.id
_entity.type
_entity.pdbx_description
1 polymer ?
#
loop_
_entity_poly.entity_id
_entity_poly.type
_entity_poly.pdbx_seq_one_letter_code
_entity_poly.pdbx_strand_id
1 'polypeptide(L)'
;MFDVDGTLTPSRGKMDFTFNKFFYDFCLINDVYIVTGSDQSKTVEQVGNIIYSACKRVYNCSGNDVYENFENVYTNKWTLAEAPWKYLENRLNHSGFPQKAGWHFDERPGMLNFSIVGRKCTAQQRKDYVLYDTYHKEREDISNEFNTAFGDKYNIMSTVAGETGIDITEKGRGKAQILKDFLDYEEIIFFGDKCMKGGNDHDIAQSLIGSGHTVFAVKDWHDTYRILSEMHETST
;
A
#
# COMPACT_ATOMS: atom_id res chain seq x y z
N MET A 1 3.08 13.61 6.59
CA MET A 1 3.00 12.19 6.17
C MET A 1 2.68 12.10 4.70
N PHE A 2 3.27 11.13 4.00
CA PHE A 2 3.09 11.01 2.55
C PHE A 2 2.88 9.56 2.14
N ASP A 3 1.89 9.30 1.27
CA ASP A 3 1.89 8.12 0.41
C ASP A 3 3.00 8.25 -0.66
N VAL A 4 3.28 7.17 -1.39
CA VAL A 4 4.35 7.14 -2.41
C VAL A 4 3.78 7.12 -3.82
N ASP A 5 3.04 6.05 -4.17
CA ASP A 5 2.54 5.82 -5.52
C ASP A 5 1.46 6.85 -5.92
N GLY A 6 1.73 7.71 -6.89
CA GLY A 6 0.82 8.80 -7.29
C GLY A 6 0.91 10.04 -6.41
N THR A 7 1.65 9.99 -5.30
CA THR A 7 1.77 11.11 -4.33
C THR A 7 3.17 11.73 -4.33
N LEU A 8 4.22 10.94 -4.14
CA LEU A 8 5.63 11.38 -4.23
C LEU A 8 6.27 10.99 -5.55
N THR A 9 5.76 9.96 -6.21
CA THR A 9 6.29 9.41 -7.47
C THR A 9 5.16 9.15 -8.46
N PRO A 10 5.43 9.05 -9.77
CA PRO A 10 4.52 8.38 -10.68
C PRO A 10 4.20 6.98 -10.16
N SER A 11 2.99 6.49 -10.38
CA SER A 11 2.61 5.14 -9.93
C SER A 11 3.63 4.10 -10.40
N ARG A 12 4.24 3.38 -9.45
CA ARG A 12 5.33 2.41 -9.66
C ARG A 12 6.61 2.99 -10.31
N GLY A 13 6.67 4.29 -10.48
CA GLY A 13 7.82 5.01 -11.05
C GLY A 13 8.78 5.53 -10.01
N LYS A 14 9.91 6.05 -10.47
CA LYS A 14 10.88 6.76 -9.63
C LYS A 14 10.47 8.21 -9.43
N MET A 15 10.87 8.78 -8.31
CA MET A 15 10.70 10.19 -8.00
C MET A 15 11.42 11.05 -9.04
N ASP A 16 10.78 12.13 -9.49
CA ASP A 16 11.39 13.12 -10.39
C ASP A 16 12.62 13.74 -9.74
N PHE A 17 13.65 14.02 -10.53
CA PHE A 17 14.93 14.53 -10.03
C PHE A 17 14.81 15.89 -9.34
N THR A 18 14.04 16.81 -9.91
CA THR A 18 13.84 18.16 -9.35
C THR A 18 13.05 18.11 -8.05
N PHE A 19 11.97 17.32 -8.06
CA PHE A 19 11.16 17.11 -6.86
C PHE A 19 11.95 16.39 -5.76
N ASN A 20 12.78 15.40 -6.09
CA ASN A 20 13.62 14.68 -5.14
C ASN A 20 14.56 15.63 -4.38
N LYS A 21 15.23 16.57 -5.09
CA LYS A 21 16.09 17.56 -4.47
C LYS A 21 15.33 18.47 -3.51
N PHE A 22 14.20 19.02 -3.96
CA PHE A 22 13.33 19.86 -3.14
C PHE A 22 12.83 19.09 -1.89
N PHE A 23 12.36 17.85 -2.10
CA PHE A 23 11.81 17.05 -1.01
C PHE A 23 12.87 16.63 0.01
N TYR A 24 14.12 16.44 -0.42
CA TYR A 24 15.24 16.24 0.50
C TYR A 24 15.45 17.45 1.41
N ASP A 25 15.51 18.66 0.84
CA ASP A 25 15.65 19.90 1.62
C ASP A 25 14.45 20.07 2.57
N PHE A 26 13.24 19.72 2.14
CA PHE A 26 12.05 19.68 2.98
C PHE A 26 12.18 18.69 4.15
N CYS A 27 12.74 17.51 3.93
CA CYS A 27 12.97 16.51 5.00
C CYS A 27 13.98 16.99 6.05
N LEU A 28 14.91 17.90 5.72
CA LEU A 28 15.91 18.41 6.67
C LEU A 28 15.33 19.35 7.71
N ILE A 29 14.21 19.99 7.41
CA ILE A 29 13.60 21.02 8.27
C ILE A 29 12.21 20.62 8.80
N ASN A 30 11.70 19.46 8.40
CA ASN A 30 10.40 18.95 8.82
C ASN A 30 10.50 17.49 9.29
N ASP A 31 9.61 17.09 10.18
CA ASP A 31 9.43 15.69 10.56
C ASP A 31 8.61 14.97 9.48
N VAL A 32 9.30 14.26 8.59
CA VAL A 32 8.68 13.58 7.44
C VAL A 32 8.53 12.09 7.71
N TYR A 33 7.33 11.58 7.39
CA TYR A 33 6.95 10.18 7.49
C TYR A 33 6.37 9.69 6.18
N ILE A 34 6.79 8.49 5.74
CA ILE A 34 6.22 7.81 4.57
C ILE A 34 5.33 6.66 5.04
N VAL A 35 4.15 6.51 4.42
CA VAL A 35 3.27 5.36 4.62
C VAL A 35 2.81 4.82 3.28
N THR A 36 3.23 3.61 2.93
CA THR A 36 2.98 3.01 1.61
C THR A 36 2.55 1.56 1.71
N GLY A 37 1.79 1.09 0.74
CA GLY A 37 1.48 -0.34 0.57
C GLY A 37 2.65 -1.17 0.02
N SER A 38 3.71 -0.52 -0.48
CA SER A 38 4.91 -1.17 -1.02
C SER A 38 5.80 -1.72 0.10
N ASP A 39 6.61 -2.75 -0.21
CA ASP A 39 7.70 -3.21 0.65
C ASP A 39 8.89 -2.22 0.62
N GLN A 40 9.86 -2.43 1.53
CA GLN A 40 11.05 -1.57 1.65
C GLN A 40 11.81 -1.45 0.33
N SER A 41 12.08 -2.59 -0.34
CA SER A 41 12.86 -2.61 -1.58
C SER A 41 12.24 -1.75 -2.66
N LYS A 42 10.91 -1.86 -2.81
CA LYS A 42 10.15 -1.07 -3.80
C LYS A 42 10.10 0.40 -3.41
N THR A 43 9.90 0.72 -2.15
CA THR A 43 9.89 2.12 -1.66
C THR A 43 11.24 2.78 -1.92
N VAL A 44 12.35 2.10 -1.59
CA VAL A 44 13.71 2.60 -1.85
C VAL A 44 13.98 2.78 -3.35
N GLU A 45 13.52 1.85 -4.20
CA GLU A 45 13.62 1.99 -5.67
C GLU A 45 12.92 3.27 -6.16
N GLN A 46 11.78 3.62 -5.57
CA GLN A 46 10.94 4.75 -5.98
C GLN A 46 11.47 6.11 -5.48
N VAL A 47 11.74 6.24 -4.18
CA VAL A 47 12.12 7.53 -3.58
C VAL A 47 13.64 7.73 -3.51
N GLY A 48 14.43 6.66 -3.62
CA GLY A 48 15.89 6.67 -3.48
C GLY A 48 16.35 6.58 -2.02
N ASN A 49 17.61 6.11 -1.85
CA ASN A 49 18.21 5.90 -0.52
C ASN A 49 18.25 7.19 0.32
N ILE A 50 18.54 8.32 -0.33
CA ILE A 50 18.72 9.62 0.37
C ILE A 50 17.41 10.06 1.02
N ILE A 51 16.31 10.07 0.27
CA ILE A 51 14.98 10.41 0.82
C ILE A 51 14.55 9.40 1.87
N TYR A 52 14.75 8.09 1.58
CA TYR A 52 14.37 7.04 2.51
C TYR A 52 15.03 7.21 3.90
N SER A 53 16.33 7.57 3.93
CA SER A 53 17.07 7.82 5.19
C SER A 53 16.79 9.19 5.81
N ALA A 54 16.37 10.18 5.02
CA ALA A 54 16.04 11.50 5.54
C ALA A 54 14.68 11.54 6.25
N CYS A 55 13.78 10.59 5.95
CA CYS A 55 12.51 10.46 6.65
C CYS A 55 12.72 9.94 8.07
N LYS A 56 11.99 10.50 9.05
CA LYS A 56 12.03 10.05 10.46
C LYS A 56 11.68 8.56 10.58
N ARG A 57 10.65 8.13 9.85
CA ARG A 57 10.21 6.74 9.82
C ARG A 57 9.49 6.44 8.50
N VAL A 58 9.68 5.22 7.98
CA VAL A 58 9.01 4.72 6.79
C VAL A 58 8.18 3.48 7.15
N TYR A 59 6.88 3.61 6.96
CA TYR A 59 5.89 2.57 7.18
C TYR A 59 5.59 1.87 5.84
N ASN A 60 6.31 0.79 5.57
CA ASN A 60 6.06 -0.08 4.42
C ASN A 60 4.94 -1.08 4.72
N CYS A 61 4.41 -1.74 3.69
CA CYS A 61 3.33 -2.73 3.80
C CYS A 61 2.17 -2.20 4.66
N SER A 62 1.78 -0.92 4.43
CA SER A 62 0.71 -0.23 5.18
C SER A 62 0.96 -0.14 6.70
N GLY A 63 2.22 -0.09 7.14
CA GLY A 63 2.61 -0.05 8.54
C GLY A 63 2.86 -1.42 9.16
N ASN A 64 2.90 -2.48 8.35
CA ASN A 64 3.25 -3.83 8.81
C ASN A 64 4.75 -4.12 8.80
N ASP A 65 5.56 -3.24 8.17
CA ASP A 65 7.01 -3.33 8.11
C ASP A 65 7.60 -1.93 8.20
N VAL A 66 8.26 -1.61 9.31
CA VAL A 66 8.60 -0.23 9.69
C VAL A 66 10.10 -0.08 9.86
N TYR A 67 10.63 1.00 9.29
CA TYR A 67 12.05 1.31 9.29
C TYR A 67 12.34 2.74 9.75
N GLU A 68 13.46 2.89 10.47
CA GLU A 68 14.11 4.15 10.79
C GLU A 68 15.53 4.10 10.25
N ASN A 69 15.91 5.01 9.37
CA ASN A 69 17.25 5.04 8.76
C ASN A 69 17.77 3.66 8.33
N PHE A 70 16.97 2.89 7.58
CA PHE A 70 17.24 1.52 7.14
C PHE A 70 17.28 0.45 8.24
N GLU A 71 17.17 0.80 9.51
CA GLU A 71 17.02 -0.17 10.59
C GLU A 71 15.56 -0.61 10.72
N ASN A 72 15.30 -1.91 10.69
CA ASN A 72 13.96 -2.44 10.91
C ASN A 72 13.59 -2.33 12.38
N VAL A 73 12.55 -1.54 12.68
CA VAL A 73 12.06 -1.33 14.06
C VAL A 73 10.80 -2.13 14.38
N TYR A 74 10.08 -2.59 13.35
CA TYR A 74 8.90 -3.44 13.51
C TYR A 74 8.60 -4.22 12.24
N THR A 75 8.26 -5.49 12.39
CA THR A 75 7.71 -6.34 11.33
C THR A 75 6.55 -7.15 11.88
N ASN A 76 5.38 -7.04 11.26
CA ASN A 76 4.24 -7.89 11.55
C ASN A 76 4.51 -9.31 11.04
N LYS A 77 4.58 -10.28 11.94
CA LYS A 77 4.83 -11.70 11.65
C LYS A 77 3.55 -12.51 11.44
N TRP A 78 2.44 -11.83 11.15
CA TRP A 78 1.19 -12.51 10.86
C TRP A 78 1.31 -13.43 9.64
N THR A 79 0.70 -14.59 9.73
CA THR A 79 0.57 -15.57 8.65
C THR A 79 -0.87 -16.05 8.57
N LEU A 80 -1.31 -16.40 7.36
CA LEU A 80 -2.66 -16.91 7.14
C LEU A 80 -2.84 -18.28 7.79
N ALA A 81 -3.94 -18.48 8.53
CA ALA A 81 -4.27 -19.76 9.14
C ALA A 81 -4.54 -20.85 8.10
N GLU A 82 -4.39 -22.13 8.50
CA GLU A 82 -4.47 -23.30 7.61
C GLU A 82 -5.80 -23.41 6.84
N ALA A 83 -6.93 -23.18 7.50
CA ALA A 83 -8.23 -23.37 6.84
C ALA A 83 -8.48 -22.37 5.71
N PRO A 84 -8.31 -21.04 5.88
CA PRO A 84 -8.41 -20.11 4.75
C PRO A 84 -7.30 -20.31 3.70
N TRP A 85 -6.10 -20.77 4.09
CA TRP A 85 -5.06 -21.15 3.12
C TRP A 85 -5.50 -22.30 2.22
N LYS A 86 -6.01 -23.39 2.78
CA LYS A 86 -6.56 -24.52 2.02
C LYS A 86 -7.71 -24.14 1.09
N TYR A 87 -8.54 -23.18 1.51
CA TYR A 87 -9.58 -22.66 0.62
C TYR A 87 -8.98 -22.02 -0.63
N LEU A 88 -7.95 -21.18 -0.48
CA LEU A 88 -7.28 -20.55 -1.63
C LEU A 88 -6.56 -21.55 -2.51
N GLU A 89 -5.92 -22.59 -1.95
CA GLU A 89 -5.34 -23.70 -2.72
C GLU A 89 -6.43 -24.43 -3.55
N ASN A 90 -7.59 -24.66 -2.95
CA ASN A 90 -8.72 -25.27 -3.65
C ASN A 90 -9.19 -24.40 -4.81
N ARG A 91 -9.37 -23.08 -4.59
CA ARG A 91 -9.74 -22.11 -5.64
C ARG A 91 -8.70 -22.08 -6.77
N LEU A 92 -7.41 -22.08 -6.44
CA LEU A 92 -6.33 -22.15 -7.42
C LEU A 92 -6.43 -23.41 -8.29
N ASN A 93 -6.63 -24.58 -7.67
CA ASN A 93 -6.68 -25.87 -8.37
C ASN A 93 -7.92 -26.00 -9.28
N HIS A 94 -9.04 -25.39 -8.90
CA HIS A 94 -10.31 -25.46 -9.65
C HIS A 94 -10.58 -24.23 -10.53
N SER A 95 -9.67 -23.26 -10.60
CA SER A 95 -9.80 -22.13 -11.51
C SER A 95 -9.81 -22.59 -12.96
N GLY A 96 -10.79 -22.12 -13.73
CA GLY A 96 -10.92 -22.37 -15.16
C GLY A 96 -9.86 -21.66 -16.01
N PHE A 97 -9.07 -20.75 -15.44
CA PHE A 97 -7.98 -20.10 -16.17
C PHE A 97 -6.82 -21.07 -16.38
N PRO A 98 -6.42 -21.36 -17.64
CA PRO A 98 -5.49 -22.45 -17.92
C PRO A 98 -4.02 -22.13 -17.68
N GLN A 99 -3.64 -20.84 -17.66
CA GLN A 99 -2.24 -20.43 -17.61
C GLN A 99 -1.85 -20.05 -16.19
N LYS A 100 -1.02 -20.87 -15.54
CA LYS A 100 -0.53 -20.66 -14.18
C LYS A 100 1.00 -20.67 -14.20
N ALA A 101 1.65 -19.66 -13.58
CA ALA A 101 3.09 -19.44 -13.72
C ALA A 101 3.77 -19.01 -12.41
N GLY A 102 4.69 -19.85 -11.95
CA GLY A 102 5.48 -19.62 -10.75
C GLY A 102 4.72 -19.84 -9.46
N TRP A 103 4.93 -18.97 -8.47
CA TRP A 103 4.22 -19.05 -7.19
C TRP A 103 2.95 -18.21 -7.19
N HIS A 104 1.96 -18.64 -6.43
CA HIS A 104 0.62 -18.06 -6.39
C HIS A 104 0.32 -17.35 -5.06
N PHE A 105 1.10 -17.63 -4.04
CA PHE A 105 1.02 -17.10 -2.69
C PHE A 105 2.27 -16.28 -2.43
N ASP A 106 2.13 -14.97 -2.23
CA ASP A 106 3.24 -14.04 -2.00
C ASP A 106 3.07 -13.45 -0.60
N GLU A 107 3.76 -14.07 0.37
CA GLU A 107 3.73 -13.64 1.76
C GLU A 107 4.59 -12.40 1.97
N ARG A 108 4.03 -11.42 2.63
CA ARG A 108 4.68 -10.18 3.01
C ARG A 108 4.36 -9.85 4.45
N PRO A 109 5.10 -8.94 5.11
CA PRO A 109 4.75 -8.50 6.46
C PRO A 109 3.28 -8.10 6.59
N GLY A 110 2.53 -8.84 7.42
CA GLY A 110 1.11 -8.61 7.68
C GLY A 110 0.15 -8.81 6.51
N MET A 111 0.60 -9.42 5.41
CA MET A 111 -0.23 -9.59 4.20
C MET A 111 0.15 -10.85 3.43
N LEU A 112 -0.85 -11.47 2.82
CA LEU A 112 -0.68 -12.46 1.77
C LEU A 112 -1.30 -11.93 0.48
N ASN A 113 -0.53 -11.86 -0.62
CA ASN A 113 -1.11 -11.65 -1.94
C ASN A 113 -1.29 -13.00 -2.65
N PHE A 114 -2.53 -13.28 -3.05
CA PHE A 114 -2.90 -14.47 -3.80
C PHE A 114 -3.17 -14.14 -5.26
N SER A 115 -2.68 -14.96 -6.21
CA SER A 115 -2.87 -14.72 -7.65
C SER A 115 -3.06 -16.02 -8.42
N ILE A 116 -4.16 -16.16 -9.13
CA ILE A 116 -4.46 -17.33 -9.99
C ILE A 116 -3.46 -17.48 -11.14
N VAL A 117 -3.11 -16.39 -11.81
CA VAL A 117 -2.14 -16.45 -12.92
C VAL A 117 -0.69 -16.64 -12.42
N GLY A 118 -0.43 -16.31 -11.16
CA GLY A 118 0.88 -16.46 -10.52
C GLY A 118 1.87 -15.33 -10.80
N ARG A 119 2.93 -15.29 -9.99
CA ARG A 119 3.87 -14.15 -9.92
C ARG A 119 4.97 -14.17 -11.00
N LYS A 120 5.14 -15.29 -11.74
CA LYS A 120 6.06 -15.36 -12.90
C LYS A 120 5.34 -15.32 -14.25
N CYS A 121 4.11 -14.86 -14.29
CA CYS A 121 3.38 -14.72 -15.53
C CYS A 121 4.03 -13.69 -16.46
N THR A 122 4.04 -13.98 -17.75
CA THR A 122 4.45 -13.03 -18.79
C THR A 122 3.44 -11.88 -18.89
N ALA A 123 3.82 -10.79 -19.57
CA ALA A 123 2.91 -9.69 -19.83
C ALA A 123 1.65 -10.13 -20.60
N GLN A 124 1.80 -11.09 -21.53
CA GLN A 124 0.64 -11.64 -22.27
C GLN A 124 -0.26 -12.45 -21.37
N GLN A 125 0.27 -13.39 -20.56
CA GLN A 125 -0.52 -14.17 -19.61
C GLN A 125 -1.26 -13.29 -18.60
N ARG A 126 -0.64 -12.17 -18.17
CA ARG A 126 -1.29 -11.18 -17.31
C ARG A 126 -2.49 -10.53 -18.01
N LYS A 127 -2.34 -10.09 -19.26
CA LYS A 127 -3.44 -9.52 -20.05
C LYS A 127 -4.56 -10.52 -20.27
N ASP A 128 -4.22 -11.77 -20.59
CA ASP A 128 -5.20 -12.84 -20.79
C ASP A 128 -6.00 -13.12 -19.52
N TYR A 129 -5.33 -13.12 -18.35
CA TYR A 129 -6.02 -13.26 -17.07
C TYR A 129 -6.92 -12.07 -16.74
N VAL A 130 -6.48 -10.84 -17.00
CA VAL A 130 -7.31 -9.64 -16.79
C VAL A 130 -8.59 -9.71 -17.64
N LEU A 131 -8.50 -10.14 -18.89
CA LEU A 131 -9.67 -10.34 -19.75
C LEU A 131 -10.59 -11.45 -19.21
N TYR A 132 -10.01 -12.59 -18.83
CA TYR A 132 -10.74 -13.71 -18.23
C TYR A 132 -11.48 -13.27 -16.96
N ASP A 133 -10.78 -12.59 -16.03
CA ASP A 133 -11.36 -12.12 -14.77
C ASP A 133 -12.41 -11.02 -14.95
N THR A 134 -12.24 -10.16 -15.96
CA THR A 134 -13.25 -9.15 -16.32
C THR A 134 -14.58 -9.79 -16.69
N TYR A 135 -14.54 -10.92 -17.38
CA TYR A 135 -15.74 -11.67 -17.80
C TYR A 135 -16.29 -12.57 -16.68
N HIS A 136 -15.41 -13.33 -16.02
CA HIS A 136 -15.80 -14.35 -15.04
C HIS A 136 -15.93 -13.82 -13.60
N LYS A 137 -15.41 -12.63 -13.29
CA LYS A 137 -15.40 -12.03 -11.94
C LYS A 137 -14.73 -12.92 -10.88
N GLU A 138 -13.79 -13.77 -11.28
CA GLU A 138 -13.23 -14.84 -10.44
C GLU A 138 -12.61 -14.30 -9.15
N ARG A 139 -11.84 -13.18 -9.22
CA ARG A 139 -11.23 -12.57 -8.03
C ARG A 139 -12.26 -11.99 -7.07
N GLU A 140 -13.31 -11.37 -7.61
CA GLU A 140 -14.41 -10.80 -6.82
C GLU A 140 -15.17 -11.93 -6.09
N ASP A 141 -15.48 -13.01 -6.78
CA ASP A 141 -16.16 -14.18 -6.22
C ASP A 141 -15.31 -14.83 -5.12
N ILE A 142 -14.01 -15.07 -5.37
CA ILE A 142 -13.08 -15.62 -4.38
C ILE A 142 -13.03 -14.72 -3.14
N SER A 143 -12.92 -13.41 -3.33
CA SER A 143 -12.82 -12.46 -2.22
C SER A 143 -14.10 -12.42 -1.38
N ASN A 144 -15.27 -12.40 -2.03
CA ASN A 144 -16.57 -12.38 -1.35
C ASN A 144 -16.83 -13.66 -0.55
N GLU A 145 -16.59 -14.83 -1.17
CA GLU A 145 -16.72 -16.13 -0.49
C GLU A 145 -15.72 -16.27 0.67
N PHE A 146 -14.46 -15.85 0.47
CA PHE A 146 -13.43 -15.85 1.50
C PHE A 146 -13.85 -15.00 2.70
N ASN A 147 -14.30 -13.77 2.47
CA ASN A 147 -14.72 -12.86 3.52
C ASN A 147 -15.92 -13.40 4.29
N THR A 148 -16.87 -14.02 3.59
CA THR A 148 -18.05 -14.64 4.20
C THR A 148 -17.68 -15.83 5.08
N ALA A 149 -16.77 -16.69 4.60
CA ALA A 149 -16.42 -17.92 5.29
C ALA A 149 -15.44 -17.72 6.46
N PHE A 150 -14.51 -16.76 6.32
CA PHE A 150 -13.36 -16.64 7.22
C PHE A 150 -13.21 -15.27 7.87
N GLY A 151 -13.82 -14.22 7.30
CA GLY A 151 -13.58 -12.84 7.68
C GLY A 151 -13.74 -12.57 9.18
N ASP A 152 -14.88 -12.93 9.76
CA ASP A 152 -15.14 -12.69 11.17
C ASP A 152 -14.44 -13.71 12.07
N LYS A 153 -14.42 -14.98 11.65
CA LYS A 153 -13.85 -16.08 12.44
C LYS A 153 -12.34 -15.89 12.70
N TYR A 154 -11.61 -15.34 11.73
CA TYR A 154 -10.14 -15.18 11.81
C TYR A 154 -9.72 -13.72 11.93
N ASN A 155 -10.67 -12.78 11.99
CA ASN A 155 -10.41 -11.33 11.98
C ASN A 155 -9.58 -10.89 10.77
N ILE A 156 -9.89 -11.42 9.59
CA ILE A 156 -9.18 -11.14 8.33
C ILE A 156 -10.12 -10.58 7.27
N MET A 157 -9.54 -9.97 6.26
CA MET A 157 -10.27 -9.52 5.07
C MET A 157 -9.47 -9.78 3.82
N SER A 158 -10.16 -10.07 2.74
CA SER A 158 -9.60 -10.10 1.40
C SER A 158 -10.17 -8.99 0.54
N THR A 159 -9.34 -8.41 -0.31
CA THR A 159 -9.71 -7.38 -1.28
C THR A 159 -9.06 -7.66 -2.63
N VAL A 160 -9.80 -7.42 -3.70
CA VAL A 160 -9.24 -7.47 -5.06
C VAL A 160 -8.19 -6.38 -5.20
N ALA A 161 -6.97 -6.74 -5.58
CA ALA A 161 -5.82 -5.85 -5.59
C ALA A 161 -5.05 -5.89 -6.92
N GLY A 162 -4.70 -4.71 -7.43
CA GLY A 162 -4.01 -4.57 -8.69
C GLY A 162 -4.74 -5.26 -9.85
N GLU A 163 -3.97 -5.75 -10.83
CA GLU A 163 -4.55 -6.36 -12.05
C GLU A 163 -4.90 -7.85 -11.88
N THR A 164 -4.19 -8.58 -11.01
CA THR A 164 -4.27 -10.05 -10.97
C THR A 164 -4.26 -10.64 -9.57
N GLY A 165 -4.24 -9.81 -8.53
CA GLY A 165 -4.10 -10.24 -7.14
C GLY A 165 -5.37 -10.12 -6.31
N ILE A 166 -5.34 -10.80 -5.18
CA ILE A 166 -6.22 -10.61 -4.03
C ILE A 166 -5.30 -10.43 -2.82
N ASP A 167 -5.44 -9.33 -2.12
CA ASP A 167 -4.69 -9.08 -0.89
C ASP A 167 -5.51 -9.54 0.31
N ILE A 168 -4.87 -10.29 1.21
CA ILE A 168 -5.46 -10.81 2.43
C ILE A 168 -4.66 -10.28 3.60
N THR A 169 -5.35 -9.63 4.54
CA THR A 169 -4.75 -8.97 5.71
C THR A 169 -5.61 -9.20 6.95
N GLU A 170 -5.05 -8.94 8.12
CA GLU A 170 -5.87 -8.76 9.32
C GLU A 170 -6.75 -7.51 9.16
N LYS A 171 -7.98 -7.57 9.70
CA LYS A 171 -8.87 -6.39 9.73
C LYS A 171 -8.23 -5.26 10.55
N GLY A 172 -8.37 -4.02 10.05
CA GLY A 172 -7.79 -2.84 10.70
C GLY A 172 -6.29 -2.65 10.51
N ARG A 173 -5.64 -3.46 9.66
CA ARG A 173 -4.20 -3.35 9.34
C ARG A 173 -3.92 -2.54 8.07
N GLY A 174 -4.81 -1.62 7.70
CA GLY A 174 -4.57 -0.61 6.66
C GLY A 174 -3.65 0.51 7.14
N LYS A 175 -3.42 1.53 6.27
CA LYS A 175 -2.52 2.66 6.58
C LYS A 175 -2.89 3.41 7.87
N ALA A 176 -4.17 3.45 8.24
CA ALA A 176 -4.62 4.12 9.46
C ALA A 176 -4.05 3.54 10.77
N GLN A 177 -3.57 2.27 10.76
CA GLN A 177 -3.00 1.65 11.96
C GLN A 177 -1.78 2.38 12.53
N ILE A 178 -1.08 3.18 11.70
CA ILE A 178 0.11 3.93 12.14
C ILE A 178 -0.23 5.12 13.02
N LEU A 179 -1.48 5.61 12.97
CA LEU A 179 -1.89 6.82 13.72
C LEU A 179 -1.74 6.68 15.23
N LYS A 180 -1.70 5.47 15.75
CA LYS A 180 -1.37 5.19 17.16
C LYS A 180 0.03 5.71 17.59
N ASP A 181 0.95 5.85 16.62
CA ASP A 181 2.32 6.35 16.86
C ASP A 181 2.38 7.90 16.85
N PHE A 182 1.25 8.57 16.61
CA PHE A 182 1.15 10.02 16.42
C PHE A 182 0.17 10.71 17.35
N LEU A 183 -0.20 10.07 18.45
CA LEU A 183 -1.21 10.60 19.40
C LEU A 183 -0.79 11.90 20.08
N ASP A 184 0.53 12.16 20.18
CA ASP A 184 1.09 13.34 20.83
C ASP A 184 1.37 14.51 19.85
N TYR A 185 1.04 14.34 18.55
CA TYR A 185 1.25 15.39 17.55
C TYR A 185 0.06 16.36 17.52
N GLU A 186 0.31 17.65 17.68
CA GLU A 186 -0.71 18.70 17.61
C GLU A 186 -1.31 18.82 16.21
N GLU A 187 -0.47 18.72 15.17
CA GLU A 187 -0.88 18.79 13.79
C GLU A 187 -0.19 17.72 12.95
N ILE A 188 -0.99 17.06 12.13
CA ILE A 188 -0.53 16.12 11.11
C ILE A 188 -1.04 16.60 9.75
N ILE A 189 -0.13 16.69 8.79
CA ILE A 189 -0.48 16.96 7.39
C ILE A 189 -0.23 15.69 6.61
N PHE A 190 -1.26 15.18 5.94
CA PHE A 190 -1.19 13.96 5.12
C PHE A 190 -1.43 14.26 3.64
N PHE A 191 -0.60 13.67 2.77
CA PHE A 191 -0.74 13.71 1.32
C PHE A 191 -0.98 12.28 0.79
N GLY A 192 -2.04 12.10 -0.02
CA GLY A 192 -2.38 10.81 -0.64
C GLY A 192 -3.19 10.98 -1.92
N ASP A 193 -3.02 10.07 -2.89
CA ASP A 193 -3.74 10.11 -4.18
C ASP A 193 -5.07 9.36 -4.13
N LYS A 194 -5.23 8.40 -3.21
CA LYS A 194 -6.39 7.52 -3.11
C LYS A 194 -7.19 7.69 -1.81
N CYS A 195 -7.49 8.97 -1.48
CA CYS A 195 -8.24 9.33 -0.27
C CYS A 195 -9.76 9.10 -0.38
N MET A 196 -10.29 8.82 -1.58
CA MET A 196 -11.72 8.55 -1.80
C MET A 196 -12.10 7.14 -1.36
N LYS A 197 -13.38 6.91 -1.08
CA LYS A 197 -13.92 5.60 -0.66
C LYS A 197 -13.47 4.48 -1.61
N GLY A 198 -12.88 3.44 -1.05
CA GLY A 198 -12.30 2.31 -1.79
C GLY A 198 -10.82 2.48 -2.14
N GLY A 199 -10.22 3.65 -1.90
CA GLY A 199 -8.78 3.86 -2.02
C GLY A 199 -8.03 3.41 -0.77
N ASN A 200 -6.74 3.10 -0.92
CA ASN A 200 -5.90 2.63 0.19
C ASN A 200 -5.48 3.73 1.17
N ASP A 201 -5.71 5.02 0.82
CA ASP A 201 -5.50 6.18 1.69
C ASP A 201 -6.78 6.64 2.39
N HIS A 202 -7.93 6.05 2.02
CA HIS A 202 -9.22 6.50 2.53
C HIS A 202 -9.30 6.48 4.05
N ASP A 203 -8.94 5.37 4.67
CA ASP A 203 -9.13 5.18 6.12
C ASP A 203 -8.21 6.10 6.95
N ILE A 204 -6.95 6.26 6.54
CA ILE A 204 -6.04 7.20 7.21
C ILE A 204 -6.50 8.65 7.01
N ALA A 205 -6.93 9.01 5.80
CA ALA A 205 -7.44 10.35 5.50
C ALA A 205 -8.69 10.68 6.32
N GLN A 206 -9.68 9.77 6.39
CA GLN A 206 -10.89 9.98 7.19
C GLN A 206 -10.60 10.07 8.68
N SER A 207 -9.68 9.25 9.20
CA SER A 207 -9.29 9.30 10.61
C SER A 207 -8.62 10.63 10.97
N LEU A 208 -7.75 11.13 10.12
CA LEU A 208 -7.07 12.42 10.32
C LEU A 208 -8.05 13.59 10.24
N ILE A 209 -8.93 13.64 9.24
CA ILE A 209 -9.97 14.68 9.13
C ILE A 209 -10.88 14.66 10.37
N GLY A 210 -11.31 13.48 10.80
CA GLY A 210 -12.13 13.30 12.00
C GLY A 210 -11.48 13.78 13.30
N SER A 211 -10.14 13.82 13.34
CA SER A 211 -9.35 14.30 14.48
C SER A 211 -8.87 15.76 14.31
N GLY A 212 -9.31 16.47 13.27
CA GLY A 212 -8.99 17.88 13.06
C GLY A 212 -7.65 18.15 12.40
N HIS A 213 -7.01 17.15 11.83
CA HIS A 213 -5.76 17.26 11.09
C HIS A 213 -5.99 17.61 9.60
N THR A 214 -4.93 18.01 8.91
CA THR A 214 -4.99 18.45 7.51
C THR A 214 -4.72 17.30 6.54
N VAL A 215 -5.56 17.16 5.51
CA VAL A 215 -5.41 16.14 4.45
C VAL A 215 -5.45 16.80 3.09
N PHE A 216 -4.43 16.56 2.27
CA PHE A 216 -4.36 16.91 0.86
C PHE A 216 -4.59 15.67 0.00
N ALA A 217 -5.79 15.55 -0.59
CA ALA A 217 -6.07 14.57 -1.62
C ALA A 217 -5.50 15.10 -2.94
N VAL A 218 -4.35 14.56 -3.35
CA VAL A 218 -3.62 15.02 -4.55
C VAL A 218 -4.01 14.19 -5.77
N LYS A 219 -3.86 14.76 -6.97
CA LYS A 219 -4.10 14.06 -8.24
C LYS A 219 -2.91 13.22 -8.66
N ASP A 220 -1.72 13.75 -8.44
CA ASP A 220 -0.43 13.14 -8.73
C ASP A 220 0.69 13.86 -7.98
N TRP A 221 1.94 13.41 -8.16
CA TRP A 221 3.11 13.98 -7.51
C TRP A 221 3.40 15.45 -7.87
N HIS A 222 2.95 15.94 -9.05
CA HIS A 222 3.11 17.35 -9.41
C HIS A 222 2.25 18.25 -8.50
N ASP A 223 1.06 17.77 -8.15
CA ASP A 223 0.17 18.48 -7.23
C ASP A 223 0.78 18.54 -5.82
N THR A 224 1.38 17.43 -5.35
CA THR A 224 2.15 17.41 -4.10
C THR A 224 3.29 18.41 -4.12
N TYR A 225 4.11 18.41 -5.19
CA TYR A 225 5.25 19.33 -5.33
C TYR A 225 4.79 20.80 -5.32
N ARG A 226 3.73 21.13 -6.06
CA ARG A 226 3.16 22.48 -6.09
C ARG A 226 2.71 22.92 -4.70
N ILE A 227 1.92 22.12 -3.99
CA ILE A 227 1.40 22.45 -2.65
C ILE A 227 2.54 22.67 -1.67
N LEU A 228 3.53 21.79 -1.64
CA LEU A 228 4.69 21.91 -0.75
C LEU A 228 5.53 23.16 -1.07
N SER A 229 5.68 23.52 -2.35
CA SER A 229 6.40 24.76 -2.76
C SER A 229 5.66 26.02 -2.26
N GLU A 230 4.34 26.08 -2.41
CA GLU A 230 3.52 27.16 -1.92
C GLU A 230 3.57 27.30 -0.38
N MET A 231 3.55 26.18 0.35
CA MET A 231 3.70 26.15 1.82
C MET A 231 5.07 26.67 2.27
N HIS A 232 6.13 26.33 1.53
CA HIS A 232 7.48 26.76 1.86
C HIS A 232 7.66 28.27 1.66
N GLU A 233 7.11 28.85 0.58
CA GLU A 233 7.16 30.29 0.30
C GLU A 233 6.40 31.13 1.33
N THR A 234 5.34 30.60 1.93
CA THR A 234 4.55 31.31 2.97
C THR A 234 5.18 31.25 4.37
N SER A 235 6.16 30.39 4.58
CA SER A 235 6.85 30.19 5.87
C SER A 235 8.19 30.90 5.96
N THR A 236 8.68 31.50 4.84
CA THR A 236 9.89 32.32 4.73
C THR A 236 9.55 33.79 4.66
#